data_b3f740edf97992bff1648002ff81c8d4
#
_entry.id   b3f740edf97992bff1648002ff81c8d4
#
_cell.length_a   1.000
_cell.length_b   1.000
_cell.length_c   1.000
_cell.angle_alpha   90.00
_cell.angle_beta   90.00
_cell.angle_gamma   90.00
#
_symmetry.space_group_name_H-M   'P 1'
#
loop_
_entity.id
_entity.type
_entity.pdbx_description
1 polymer ?
#
loop_
_entity_poly.entity_id
_entity_poly.type
_entity_poly.pdbx_seq_one_letter_code
_entity_poly.pdbx_strand_id
1 'polypeptide(L)'
;MSAYEKCENLLKNYNSYKLGLAVNNGKVARKCVDKIDKAIASLNNEQYIGIITMHYIDRLTMERIAEVYDISLVTAYAQKKKLIHKLKNILCSDEAIRELLRK
;
A
#
# COMPACT_ATOMS: atom_id res chain seq x y z
N MET A 1 -1.27 -7.69 -15.74
CA MET A 1 -1.60 -7.34 -14.34
C MET A 1 -2.12 -5.91 -14.28
N SER A 2 -3.24 -5.69 -13.65
CA SER A 2 -3.82 -4.35 -13.52
C SER A 2 -3.00 -3.48 -12.58
N ALA A 3 -3.20 -2.16 -12.66
CA ALA A 3 -2.53 -1.23 -11.74
C ALA A 3 -2.96 -1.48 -10.28
N TYR A 4 -4.21 -1.88 -10.06
CA TYR A 4 -4.69 -2.26 -8.74
C TYR A 4 -3.90 -3.45 -8.18
N GLU A 5 -3.74 -4.50 -8.99
CA GLU A 5 -3.00 -5.69 -8.58
C GLU A 5 -1.53 -5.40 -8.34
N LYS A 6 -0.91 -4.55 -9.15
CA LYS A 6 0.48 -4.11 -8.93
C LYS A 6 0.61 -3.38 -7.61
N CYS A 7 -0.31 -2.48 -7.31
CA CYS A 7 -0.32 -1.74 -6.05
C CYS A 7 -0.47 -2.69 -4.87
N GLU A 8 -1.44 -3.61 -4.94
CA GLU A 8 -1.66 -4.57 -3.88
C GLU A 8 -0.44 -5.47 -3.68
N ASN A 9 0.22 -5.90 -4.76
CA ASN A 9 1.44 -6.71 -4.66
C ASN A 9 2.58 -5.95 -3.99
N LEU A 10 2.74 -4.66 -4.27
CA LEU A 10 3.74 -3.84 -3.59
C LEU A 10 3.48 -3.81 -2.08
N LEU A 11 2.21 -3.62 -1.69
CA LEU A 11 1.84 -3.62 -0.28
C LEU A 11 2.08 -4.98 0.37
N LYS A 12 1.72 -6.07 -0.30
CA LYS A 12 1.94 -7.43 0.22
C LYS A 12 3.41 -7.74 0.43
N ASN A 13 4.28 -7.15 -0.38
CA ASN A 13 5.72 -7.42 -0.33
C ASN A 13 6.50 -6.38 0.51
N TYR A 14 5.80 -5.45 1.15
CA TYR A 14 6.44 -4.40 1.95
C TYR A 14 7.42 -4.95 2.98
N ASN A 15 7.01 -5.95 3.75
CA ASN A 15 7.85 -6.53 4.78
C ASN A 15 9.08 -7.24 4.19
N SER A 16 8.93 -7.84 3.01
CA SER A 16 10.05 -8.46 2.30
C SER A 16 11.06 -7.40 1.84
N TYR A 17 10.58 -6.25 1.36
CA TYR A 17 11.46 -5.14 0.98
C TYR A 17 12.20 -4.59 2.19
N LYS A 18 11.53 -4.46 3.33
CA LYS A 18 12.16 -4.02 4.58
C LYS A 18 13.24 -4.99 5.02
N LEU A 19 12.99 -6.29 4.93
CA LEU A 19 13.97 -7.31 5.25
C LEU A 19 15.17 -7.22 4.29
N GLY A 20 14.92 -7.00 3.01
CA GLY A 20 15.97 -6.80 2.01
C GLY A 20 16.90 -5.64 2.35
N LEU A 21 16.34 -4.53 2.87
CA LEU A 21 17.14 -3.39 3.32
C LEU A 21 18.04 -3.76 4.48
N ALA A 22 17.54 -4.55 5.44
CA ALA A 22 18.29 -4.96 6.62
C ALA A 22 19.43 -5.93 6.27
N VAL A 23 19.21 -6.82 5.29
CA VAL A 23 20.15 -7.88 4.95
C VAL A 23 21.10 -7.47 3.83
N ASN A 24 20.57 -6.91 2.74
CA ASN A 24 21.31 -6.66 1.50
C ASN A 24 21.55 -5.19 1.18
N ASN A 25 20.94 -4.29 1.94
CA ASN A 25 20.99 -2.84 1.67
C ASN A 25 20.66 -2.52 0.21
N GLY A 26 19.62 -3.19 -0.33
CA GLY A 26 19.25 -3.10 -1.74
C GLY A 26 18.61 -1.77 -2.12
N LYS A 27 19.10 -1.15 -3.19
CA LYS A 27 18.57 0.15 -3.68
C LYS A 27 17.12 0.03 -4.15
N VAL A 28 16.77 -1.06 -4.81
CA VAL A 28 15.40 -1.29 -5.31
C VAL A 28 14.43 -1.42 -4.15
N ALA A 29 14.80 -2.21 -3.14
CA ALA A 29 13.99 -2.40 -1.95
C ALA A 29 13.76 -1.06 -1.23
N ARG A 30 14.80 -0.23 -1.12
CA ARG A 30 14.70 1.11 -0.50
C ARG A 30 13.70 1.99 -1.26
N LYS A 31 13.78 2.01 -2.58
CA LYS A 31 12.85 2.79 -3.41
C LYS A 31 11.42 2.33 -3.21
N CYS A 32 11.17 1.02 -3.15
CA CYS A 32 9.83 0.48 -2.94
C CYS A 32 9.27 0.87 -1.58
N VAL A 33 10.09 0.71 -0.52
CA VAL A 33 9.68 1.08 0.84
C VAL A 33 9.39 2.58 0.92
N ASP A 34 10.28 3.42 0.39
CA ASP A 34 10.11 4.87 0.43
C ASP A 34 8.85 5.31 -0.30
N LYS A 35 8.57 4.74 -1.48
CA LYS A 35 7.36 5.06 -2.25
C LYS A 35 6.10 4.68 -1.48
N ILE A 36 6.09 3.49 -0.89
CA ILE A 36 4.93 3.00 -0.13
C ILE A 36 4.72 3.88 1.10
N ASP A 37 5.79 4.17 1.85
CA ASP A 37 5.72 5.00 3.06
C ASP A 37 5.18 6.40 2.73
N LYS A 38 5.68 7.02 1.67
CA LYS A 38 5.23 8.34 1.24
C LYS A 38 3.77 8.33 0.78
N ALA A 39 3.38 7.29 0.05
CA ALA A 39 2.00 7.17 -0.44
C ALA A 39 1.03 7.03 0.75
N ILE A 40 1.35 6.18 1.71
CA ILE A 40 0.52 6.01 2.91
C ILE A 40 0.47 7.32 3.70
N ALA A 41 1.61 7.98 3.88
CA ALA A 41 1.67 9.26 4.61
C ALA A 41 0.84 10.35 3.93
N SER A 42 0.75 10.35 2.60
CA SER A 42 -0.05 11.32 1.86
C SER A 42 -1.54 11.16 2.10
N LEU A 43 -1.96 9.98 2.59
CA LEU A 43 -3.36 9.68 2.89
C LEU A 43 -3.65 9.70 4.40
N ASN A 44 -2.81 10.37 5.19
CA ASN A 44 -2.96 10.39 6.66
C ASN A 44 -4.26 11.06 7.10
N ASN A 45 -4.91 11.84 6.22
CA ASN A 45 -6.21 12.45 6.49
C ASN A 45 -7.37 11.47 6.34
N GLU A 46 -7.15 10.33 5.69
CA GLU A 46 -8.19 9.34 5.48
C GLU A 46 -8.47 8.59 6.79
N GLN A 47 -9.73 8.58 7.19
CA GLN A 47 -10.17 7.97 8.45
C GLN A 47 -9.73 6.51 8.57
N TYR A 48 -9.74 5.76 7.45
CA TYR A 48 -9.51 4.33 7.45
C TYR A 48 -8.15 3.91 6.91
N ILE A 49 -7.20 4.85 6.76
CA ILE A 49 -5.88 4.52 6.20
C ILE A 49 -5.16 3.45 7.03
N GLY A 50 -5.44 3.37 8.32
CA GLY A 50 -4.88 2.35 9.20
C GLY A 50 -5.22 0.93 8.77
N ILE A 51 -6.30 0.71 8.01
CA ILE A 51 -6.64 -0.61 7.48
C ILE A 51 -5.49 -1.13 6.61
N ILE A 52 -4.90 -0.27 5.78
CA ILE A 52 -3.79 -0.65 4.90
C ILE A 52 -2.58 -1.08 5.73
N THR A 53 -2.20 -0.27 6.71
CA THR A 53 -1.06 -0.57 7.59
C THR A 53 -1.31 -1.85 8.39
N MET A 54 -2.46 -1.99 9.00
CA MET A 54 -2.81 -3.16 9.81
C MET A 54 -2.82 -4.45 9.00
N HIS A 55 -3.37 -4.40 7.79
CA HIS A 55 -3.52 -5.61 6.99
C HIS A 55 -2.23 -6.03 6.29
N TYR A 56 -1.54 -5.10 5.65
CA TYR A 56 -0.38 -5.43 4.82
C TYR A 56 0.94 -5.39 5.59
N ILE A 57 1.08 -4.54 6.58
CA ILE A 57 2.33 -4.41 7.34
C ILE A 57 2.26 -5.22 8.63
N ASP A 58 1.21 -5.02 9.43
CA ASP A 58 1.04 -5.73 10.70
C ASP A 58 0.46 -7.13 10.55
N ARG A 59 0.00 -7.48 9.35
CA ARG A 59 -0.52 -8.80 9.02
C ARG A 59 -1.74 -9.23 9.81
N LEU A 60 -2.58 -8.27 10.18
CA LEU A 60 -3.85 -8.56 10.85
C LEU A 60 -4.89 -9.04 9.84
N THR A 61 -5.80 -9.90 10.30
CA THR A 61 -6.93 -10.34 9.48
C THR A 61 -7.93 -9.20 9.31
N MET A 62 -8.72 -9.24 8.25
CA MET A 62 -9.77 -8.23 8.03
C MET A 62 -10.81 -8.26 9.13
N GLU A 63 -11.11 -9.44 9.69
CA GLU A 63 -12.03 -9.59 10.82
C GLU A 63 -11.53 -8.81 12.03
N ARG A 64 -10.25 -8.93 12.35
CA ARG A 64 -9.63 -8.22 13.47
C ARG A 64 -9.64 -6.70 13.25
N ILE A 65 -9.34 -6.28 12.03
CA ILE A 65 -9.34 -4.86 11.66
C ILE A 65 -10.74 -4.27 11.78
N ALA A 66 -11.76 -5.00 11.33
CA ALA A 66 -13.14 -4.58 11.47
C ALA A 66 -13.52 -4.38 12.93
N GLU A 67 -13.06 -5.28 13.81
CA GLU A 67 -13.27 -5.13 15.25
C GLU A 67 -12.60 -3.87 15.79
N VAL A 68 -11.34 -3.60 15.40
CA VAL A 68 -10.60 -2.43 15.87
C VAL A 68 -11.31 -1.13 15.49
N TYR A 69 -11.88 -1.08 14.27
CA TYR A 69 -12.60 0.12 13.82
C TYR A 69 -14.07 0.15 14.20
N ASP A 70 -14.56 -0.94 14.80
CA ASP A 70 -16.00 -1.08 15.15
C ASP A 70 -16.87 -0.89 13.90
N ILE A 71 -16.52 -1.57 12.82
CA ILE A 71 -17.26 -1.56 11.56
C ILE A 71 -17.53 -2.99 11.11
N SER A 72 -18.47 -3.15 10.16
CA SER A 72 -18.75 -4.46 9.59
C SER A 72 -17.57 -4.92 8.71
N LEU A 73 -17.45 -6.24 8.52
CA LEU A 73 -16.45 -6.81 7.65
C LEU A 73 -16.62 -6.31 6.20
N VAL A 74 -17.86 -6.18 5.75
CA VAL A 74 -18.17 -5.65 4.42
C VAL A 74 -17.65 -4.22 4.27
N THR A 75 -17.87 -3.39 5.27
CA THR A 75 -17.37 -2.00 5.29
C THR A 75 -15.85 -1.98 5.27
N ALA A 76 -15.20 -2.84 6.06
CA ALA A 76 -13.75 -2.91 6.11
C ALA A 76 -13.16 -3.24 4.72
N TYR A 77 -13.73 -4.23 4.02
CA TYR A 77 -13.27 -4.58 2.67
C TYR A 77 -13.53 -3.45 1.66
N ALA A 78 -14.69 -2.79 1.77
CA ALA A 78 -15.01 -1.67 0.89
C ALA A 78 -14.02 -0.51 1.08
N GLN A 79 -13.68 -0.19 2.33
CA GLN A 79 -12.70 0.87 2.61
C GLN A 79 -11.30 0.48 2.16
N LYS A 80 -10.90 -0.78 2.34
CA LYS A 80 -9.62 -1.28 1.86
C LYS A 80 -9.50 -1.09 0.34
N LYS A 81 -10.51 -1.51 -0.40
CA LYS A 81 -10.54 -1.38 -1.86
C LYS A 81 -10.43 0.08 -2.31
N LYS A 82 -11.20 0.96 -1.68
CA LYS A 82 -11.19 2.39 -1.97
C LYS A 82 -9.80 2.99 -1.74
N LEU A 83 -9.15 2.61 -0.64
CA LEU A 83 -7.82 3.13 -0.30
C LEU A 83 -6.75 2.58 -1.24
N ILE A 84 -6.84 1.32 -1.66
CA ILE A 84 -5.91 0.77 -2.63
C ILE A 84 -6.03 1.52 -3.97
N HIS A 85 -7.24 1.88 -4.39
CA HIS A 85 -7.42 2.70 -5.59
C HIS A 85 -6.75 4.07 -5.46
N LYS A 86 -6.84 4.70 -4.29
CA LYS A 86 -6.15 5.97 -4.04
C LYS A 86 -4.65 5.81 -4.04
N LEU A 87 -4.13 4.78 -3.38
CA LEU A 87 -2.70 4.48 -3.38
C LEU A 87 -2.19 4.15 -4.78
N LYS A 88 -2.97 3.42 -5.56
CA LYS A 88 -2.65 3.11 -6.95
C LYS A 88 -2.41 4.39 -7.75
N ASN A 89 -3.28 5.36 -7.61
CA ASN A 89 -3.16 6.62 -8.33
C ASN A 89 -1.88 7.38 -7.93
N ILE A 90 -1.49 7.29 -6.67
CA ILE A 90 -0.26 7.93 -6.19
C ILE A 90 0.98 7.16 -6.67
N LEU A 91 0.99 5.84 -6.47
CA LEU A 91 2.16 5.02 -6.78
C LEU A 91 2.42 4.85 -8.27
N CYS A 92 1.37 4.84 -9.09
CA CYS A 92 1.50 4.61 -10.53
C CYS A 92 1.56 5.88 -11.36
N SER A 93 1.28 7.05 -10.78
CA SER A 93 1.31 8.31 -11.52
C SER A 93 2.71 8.62 -12.06
N ASP A 94 3.74 8.36 -11.28
CA ASP A 94 5.13 8.59 -11.69
C ASP A 94 5.54 7.69 -12.86
N GLU A 95 5.09 6.44 -12.86
CA GLU A 95 5.35 5.51 -13.95
C GLU A 95 4.68 5.96 -15.24
N ALA A 96 3.43 6.41 -15.15
CA ALA A 96 2.70 6.92 -16.31
C ALA A 96 3.42 8.12 -16.91
N ILE A 97 3.90 9.04 -16.09
CA ILE A 97 4.64 10.21 -16.52
C ILE A 97 5.95 9.79 -17.20
N ARG A 98 6.68 8.84 -16.61
CA ARG A 98 7.94 8.34 -17.17
C ARG A 98 7.72 7.69 -18.54
N GLU A 99 6.65 6.92 -18.69
CA GLU A 99 6.34 6.30 -19.97
C GLU A 99 6.02 7.33 -21.04
N LEU A 100 5.29 8.38 -20.67
CA LEU A 100 4.99 9.48 -21.57
C LEU A 100 6.26 10.20 -22.02
N LEU A 101 7.23 10.38 -21.12
CA LEU A 101 8.48 11.06 -21.43
C LEU A 101 9.44 10.21 -22.27
N ARG A 102 9.27 8.89 -22.27
CA ARG A 102 10.09 8.00 -23.11
C ARG A 102 9.74 8.03 -24.58
N LYS A 103 8.58 8.55 -24.91
CA LYS A 103 8.11 8.68 -26.27
C LYS A 103 8.51 10.04 -26.83
#